data_a5e82769afd43df2ff4570a6bd0f80a0
#
_entry.id   a5e82769afd43df2ff4570a6bd0f80a0
#
_cell.length_a   1.000
_cell.length_b   1.000
_cell.length_c   1.000
_cell.angle_alpha   90.00
_cell.angle_beta   90.00
_cell.angle_gamma   90.00
#
_symmetry.space_group_name_H-M   'P 1'
#
loop_
_entity.id
_entity.type
_entity.pdbx_description
1 polymer ?
#
loop_
_entity_poly.entity_id
_entity_poly.type
_entity_poly.pdbx_seq_one_letter_code
_entity_poly.pdbx_strand_id
1 'polypeptide(L)'
;VELHRHSDQLVWFDLHPDGVAGFISIYIWLDEKNAIIETGPACGLENIMQGIAMAGLTPEEIDWVLPTHIHLDHFGGGGHLLRELPNAQALVHPKALKHVLDPQLLWEGHRAFLGQIAEMYGEPLPVAPDRVTVVEDGTVVDFGRTQLRALHTPGHASHHVAWVGDRDVFVGDALGLWYPGLDHAFPVTPPRYNHALALESLDRLAALDMEWLHYTHFGPRAARDGTAIAQVRREFEAWLTLIAEGIATGEDAAATTERLLAERPGLTQTEVSMGLHQTGTHLGSVRGMRGWLDAQL
;
A
#
# COMPACT_ATOMS: atom_id res chain seq x y z
N VAL A 1 -18.45 -3.41 -8.30
CA VAL A 1 -17.19 -4.18 -8.21
C VAL A 1 -17.40 -5.61 -8.67
N GLU A 2 -16.33 -6.30 -9.07
CA GLU A 2 -16.31 -7.73 -9.39
C GLU A 2 -15.47 -8.45 -8.32
N LEU A 3 -16.05 -9.51 -7.71
CA LEU A 3 -15.37 -10.26 -6.67
C LEU A 3 -14.59 -11.42 -7.27
N HIS A 4 -13.31 -11.51 -6.97
CA HIS A 4 -12.41 -12.58 -7.38
C HIS A 4 -12.11 -13.49 -6.20
N ARG A 5 -12.29 -14.80 -6.38
CA ARG A 5 -11.92 -15.79 -5.36
C ARG A 5 -10.48 -16.24 -5.59
N HIS A 6 -9.62 -15.99 -4.60
CA HIS A 6 -8.23 -16.46 -4.61
C HIS A 6 -8.12 -17.86 -3.96
N SER A 7 -8.76 -18.04 -2.81
CA SER A 7 -8.83 -19.30 -2.07
C SER A 7 -10.16 -19.40 -1.31
N ASP A 8 -10.33 -20.45 -0.50
CA ASP A 8 -11.49 -20.55 0.38
C ASP A 8 -11.49 -19.48 1.48
N GLN A 9 -10.31 -18.99 1.87
CA GLN A 9 -10.12 -17.96 2.90
C GLN A 9 -9.95 -16.55 2.34
N LEU A 10 -9.71 -16.38 1.04
CA LEU A 10 -9.36 -15.08 0.49
C LEU A 10 -10.14 -14.76 -0.77
N VAL A 11 -10.87 -13.67 -0.71
CA VAL A 11 -11.45 -13.02 -1.89
C VAL A 11 -10.90 -11.60 -2.01
N TRP A 12 -10.93 -11.05 -3.22
CA TRP A 12 -10.49 -9.67 -3.44
C TRP A 12 -11.29 -9.02 -4.57
N PHE A 13 -11.25 -7.72 -4.63
CA PHE A 13 -11.87 -6.94 -5.70
C PHE A 13 -11.09 -5.66 -5.96
N ASP A 14 -11.22 -5.15 -7.17
CA ASP A 14 -10.72 -3.84 -7.54
C ASP A 14 -11.69 -2.76 -7.04
N LEU A 15 -11.17 -1.80 -6.27
CA LEU A 15 -11.95 -0.77 -5.61
C LEU A 15 -12.55 0.25 -6.59
N HIS A 16 -11.93 0.48 -7.73
CA HIS A 16 -12.29 1.52 -8.70
C HIS A 16 -12.47 2.93 -8.06
N PRO A 17 -11.48 3.47 -7.35
CA PRO A 17 -11.59 4.80 -6.78
C PRO A 17 -11.79 5.82 -7.92
N ASP A 18 -12.82 6.67 -7.79
CA ASP A 18 -13.22 7.63 -8.84
C ASP A 18 -13.44 6.97 -10.23
N GLY A 19 -13.86 5.70 -10.24
CA GLY A 19 -14.11 4.92 -11.46
C GLY A 19 -12.85 4.41 -12.18
N VAL A 20 -11.66 4.57 -11.61
CA VAL A 20 -10.40 4.07 -12.18
C VAL A 20 -10.21 2.61 -11.82
N ALA A 21 -10.24 1.76 -12.84
CA ALA A 21 -10.05 0.31 -12.69
C ALA A 21 -8.57 -0.07 -12.55
N GLY A 22 -8.32 -1.17 -11.83
CA GLY A 22 -7.01 -1.82 -11.73
C GLY A 22 -6.06 -1.15 -10.73
N PHE A 23 -6.48 -0.09 -10.03
CA PHE A 23 -5.53 0.68 -9.23
C PHE A 23 -5.43 0.23 -7.77
N ILE A 24 -6.56 -0.03 -7.08
CA ILE A 24 -6.53 -0.42 -5.66
C ILE A 24 -7.29 -1.72 -5.46
N SER A 25 -6.61 -2.72 -4.93
CA SER A 25 -7.20 -4.01 -4.56
C SER A 25 -7.52 -4.05 -3.08
N ILE A 26 -8.76 -4.39 -2.77
CA ILE A 26 -9.23 -4.65 -1.41
C ILE A 26 -9.34 -6.15 -1.24
N TYR A 27 -8.86 -6.67 -0.11
CA TYR A 27 -8.88 -8.09 0.20
C TYR A 27 -9.80 -8.35 1.39
N ILE A 28 -10.57 -9.43 1.34
CA ILE A 28 -11.41 -9.91 2.44
C ILE A 28 -10.92 -11.29 2.85
N TRP A 29 -10.44 -11.39 4.10
CA TRP A 29 -10.04 -12.63 4.74
C TRP A 29 -11.25 -13.26 5.42
N LEU A 30 -11.61 -14.48 5.00
CA LEU A 30 -12.80 -15.20 5.41
C LEU A 30 -12.43 -16.33 6.39
N ASP A 31 -12.85 -16.20 7.64
CA ASP A 31 -12.63 -17.22 8.66
C ASP A 31 -13.76 -17.16 9.73
N GLU A 32 -13.52 -17.66 10.95
CA GLU A 32 -14.44 -17.49 12.09
C GLU A 32 -14.53 -16.01 12.50
N LYS A 33 -13.44 -15.27 12.32
CA LYS A 33 -13.38 -13.80 12.34
C LYS A 33 -12.97 -13.31 10.97
N ASN A 34 -13.68 -12.32 10.45
CA ASN A 34 -13.42 -11.81 9.11
C ASN A 34 -12.65 -10.49 9.16
N ALA A 35 -11.80 -10.28 8.17
CA ALA A 35 -11.06 -9.04 8.04
C ALA A 35 -11.14 -8.43 6.65
N ILE A 36 -11.03 -7.09 6.62
CA ILE A 36 -10.75 -6.33 5.42
C ILE A 36 -9.30 -5.88 5.49
N ILE A 37 -8.53 -6.16 4.44
CA ILE A 37 -7.15 -5.71 4.29
C ILE A 37 -7.14 -4.61 3.25
N GLU A 38 -6.67 -3.45 3.67
CA GLU A 38 -6.80 -2.14 3.02
C GLU A 38 -8.23 -1.56 3.03
N THR A 39 -8.33 -0.25 2.96
CA THR A 39 -9.61 0.45 2.86
C THR A 39 -9.70 1.36 1.63
N GLY A 40 -8.59 1.58 0.97
CA GLY A 40 -8.54 2.60 -0.06
C GLY A 40 -8.83 4.02 0.48
N PRO A 41 -9.06 4.97 -0.41
CA PRO A 41 -9.47 6.33 -0.10
C PRO A 41 -10.95 6.41 0.33
N ALA A 42 -11.36 7.52 0.92
CA ALA A 42 -12.73 7.74 1.40
C ALA A 42 -13.79 7.63 0.28
N CYS A 43 -13.46 8.03 -0.94
CA CYS A 43 -14.37 7.91 -2.10
C CYS A 43 -14.68 6.45 -2.48
N GLY A 44 -13.93 5.46 -1.98
CA GLY A 44 -14.15 4.04 -2.25
C GLY A 44 -15.17 3.34 -1.35
N LEU A 45 -15.72 4.01 -0.33
CA LEU A 45 -16.56 3.38 0.70
C LEU A 45 -17.73 2.56 0.14
N GLU A 46 -18.49 3.10 -0.80
CA GLU A 46 -19.65 2.41 -1.38
C GLU A 46 -19.24 1.08 -2.04
N ASN A 47 -18.12 1.07 -2.76
CA ASN A 47 -17.61 -0.13 -3.42
C ASN A 47 -17.09 -1.17 -2.42
N ILE A 48 -16.54 -0.74 -1.26
CA ILE A 48 -16.16 -1.66 -0.19
C ILE A 48 -17.41 -2.33 0.41
N MET A 49 -18.45 -1.56 0.71
CA MET A 49 -19.71 -2.10 1.25
C MET A 49 -20.35 -3.09 0.26
N GLN A 50 -20.29 -2.79 -1.05
CA GLN A 50 -20.73 -3.72 -2.08
C GLN A 50 -19.88 -5.00 -2.09
N GLY A 51 -18.54 -4.89 -1.98
CA GLY A 51 -17.63 -6.02 -1.93
C GLY A 51 -17.90 -6.95 -0.73
N ILE A 52 -18.16 -6.38 0.45
CA ILE A 52 -18.57 -7.13 1.67
C ILE A 52 -19.84 -7.94 1.39
N ALA A 53 -20.88 -7.29 0.85
CA ALA A 53 -22.13 -7.96 0.54
C ALA A 53 -21.96 -9.07 -0.52
N MET A 54 -21.13 -8.84 -1.55
CA MET A 54 -20.82 -9.85 -2.57
C MET A 54 -20.01 -11.03 -2.02
N ALA A 55 -19.21 -10.81 -0.97
CA ALA A 55 -18.53 -11.89 -0.24
C ALA A 55 -19.48 -12.73 0.62
N GLY A 56 -20.75 -12.32 0.72
CA GLY A 56 -21.79 -13.00 1.52
C GLY A 56 -21.77 -12.60 2.98
N LEU A 57 -21.14 -11.47 3.31
CA LEU A 57 -21.00 -10.96 4.67
C LEU A 57 -21.90 -9.74 4.90
N THR A 58 -22.28 -9.53 6.16
CA THR A 58 -22.88 -8.28 6.65
C THR A 58 -21.80 -7.40 7.32
N PRO A 59 -22.04 -6.10 7.49
CA PRO A 59 -21.11 -5.21 8.20
C PRO A 59 -20.77 -5.67 9.63
N GLU A 60 -21.71 -6.31 10.32
CA GLU A 60 -21.56 -6.82 11.68
C GLU A 60 -20.64 -8.05 11.78
N GLU A 61 -20.38 -8.72 10.67
CA GLU A 61 -19.53 -9.91 10.58
C GLU A 61 -18.06 -9.58 10.28
N ILE A 62 -17.71 -8.30 10.15
CA ILE A 62 -16.32 -7.87 10.01
C ILE A 62 -15.77 -7.55 11.40
N ASP A 63 -14.68 -8.22 11.78
CA ASP A 63 -14.02 -8.08 13.08
C ASP A 63 -12.81 -7.15 13.01
N TRP A 64 -12.10 -7.16 11.87
CA TRP A 64 -10.83 -6.46 11.74
C TRP A 64 -10.71 -5.67 10.44
N VAL A 65 -10.03 -4.51 10.53
CA VAL A 65 -9.54 -3.73 9.40
C VAL A 65 -8.02 -3.65 9.51
N LEU A 66 -7.32 -4.18 8.52
CA LEU A 66 -5.87 -4.39 8.51
C LEU A 66 -5.20 -3.53 7.42
N PRO A 67 -4.93 -2.24 7.65
CA PRO A 67 -4.16 -1.47 6.68
C PRO A 67 -2.71 -1.93 6.66
N THR A 68 -2.06 -1.85 5.51
CA THR A 68 -0.61 -1.98 5.45
C THR A 68 0.08 -0.73 5.97
N HIS A 69 -0.46 0.43 5.66
CA HIS A 69 -0.03 1.72 6.19
C HIS A 69 -1.16 2.76 6.04
N ILE A 70 -0.90 4.02 6.41
CA ILE A 70 -1.97 5.01 6.52
C ILE A 70 -1.93 6.13 5.47
N HIS A 71 -1.30 5.93 4.31
CA HIS A 71 -1.50 6.86 3.20
C HIS A 71 -2.97 6.85 2.75
N LEU A 72 -3.41 7.91 2.06
CA LEU A 72 -4.83 8.11 1.75
C LEU A 72 -5.43 7.00 0.90
N ASP A 73 -4.66 6.45 -0.01
CA ASP A 73 -5.04 5.36 -0.90
C ASP A 73 -5.06 3.97 -0.24
N HIS A 74 -4.58 3.86 1.02
CA HIS A 74 -4.58 2.62 1.81
C HIS A 74 -5.55 2.68 2.99
N PHE A 75 -5.56 3.79 3.75
CA PHE A 75 -6.39 3.94 4.95
C PHE A 75 -7.17 5.27 5.01
N GLY A 76 -7.21 6.03 3.93
CA GLY A 76 -8.01 7.25 3.86
C GLY A 76 -9.50 7.03 4.12
N GLY A 77 -10.03 5.90 3.67
CA GLY A 77 -11.39 5.44 3.93
C GLY A 77 -11.60 4.79 5.30
N GLY A 78 -10.56 4.54 6.09
CA GLY A 78 -10.63 3.73 7.31
C GLY A 78 -11.61 4.25 8.36
N GLY A 79 -11.57 5.56 8.64
CA GLY A 79 -12.52 6.18 9.58
C GLY A 79 -13.96 6.17 9.08
N HIS A 80 -14.17 6.29 7.77
CA HIS A 80 -15.49 6.15 7.15
C HIS A 80 -16.00 4.72 7.25
N LEU A 81 -15.17 3.75 6.87
CA LEU A 81 -15.52 2.34 6.87
C LEU A 81 -15.85 1.82 8.29
N LEU A 82 -15.05 2.19 9.31
CA LEU A 82 -15.29 1.76 10.69
C LEU A 82 -16.58 2.32 11.29
N ARG A 83 -17.18 3.36 10.73
CA ARG A 83 -18.53 3.81 11.13
C ARG A 83 -19.62 2.89 10.61
N GLU A 84 -19.41 2.26 9.47
CA GLU A 84 -20.34 1.30 8.87
C GLU A 84 -20.16 -0.13 9.43
N LEU A 85 -19.01 -0.44 10.03
CA LEU A 85 -18.65 -1.75 10.58
C LEU A 85 -18.73 -1.73 12.12
N PRO A 86 -19.88 -2.02 12.75
CA PRO A 86 -20.08 -1.76 14.19
C PRO A 86 -19.15 -2.57 15.10
N ASN A 87 -18.71 -3.75 14.69
CA ASN A 87 -17.91 -4.67 15.49
C ASN A 87 -16.40 -4.60 15.18
N ALA A 88 -16.00 -4.02 14.03
CA ALA A 88 -14.63 -4.05 13.58
C ALA A 88 -13.69 -3.13 14.38
N GLN A 89 -12.44 -3.53 14.51
CA GLN A 89 -11.34 -2.69 15.00
C GLN A 89 -10.25 -2.56 13.93
N ALA A 90 -9.59 -1.41 13.86
CA ALA A 90 -8.41 -1.23 13.04
C ALA A 90 -7.16 -1.72 13.78
N LEU A 91 -6.35 -2.55 13.11
CA LEU A 91 -5.05 -3.00 13.62
C LEU A 91 -3.95 -2.19 12.93
N VAL A 92 -3.27 -1.32 13.67
CA VAL A 92 -2.35 -0.35 13.07
C VAL A 92 -0.95 -0.40 13.70
N HIS A 93 0.05 -0.02 12.90
CA HIS A 93 1.41 0.16 13.40
C HIS A 93 1.46 1.24 14.51
N PRO A 94 2.31 1.11 15.59
CA PRO A 94 2.41 2.09 16.67
C PRO A 94 2.60 3.54 16.19
N LYS A 95 3.43 3.76 15.17
CA LYS A 95 3.69 5.09 14.61
C LYS A 95 2.50 5.68 13.84
N ALA A 96 1.52 4.85 13.44
CA ALA A 96 0.32 5.31 12.76
C ALA A 96 -0.74 5.85 13.74
N LEU A 97 -0.76 5.36 14.97
CA LEU A 97 -1.83 5.60 15.95
C LEU A 97 -2.25 7.07 16.06
N LYS A 98 -1.27 7.97 16.23
CA LYS A 98 -1.55 9.41 16.38
C LYS A 98 -2.36 9.96 15.20
N HIS A 99 -1.99 9.55 13.97
CA HIS A 99 -2.62 10.05 12.74
C HIS A 99 -3.94 9.34 12.42
N VAL A 100 -4.17 8.16 12.97
CA VAL A 100 -5.46 7.45 12.89
C VAL A 100 -6.48 8.08 13.84
N LEU A 101 -6.04 8.50 15.02
CA LEU A 101 -6.88 9.20 16.00
C LEU A 101 -7.15 10.67 15.64
N ASP A 102 -6.17 11.33 15.01
CA ASP A 102 -6.26 12.70 14.52
C ASP A 102 -5.57 12.80 13.14
N PRO A 103 -6.33 12.66 12.04
CA PRO A 103 -5.78 12.62 10.70
C PRO A 103 -5.46 14.00 10.10
N GLN A 104 -5.67 15.11 10.81
CA GLN A 104 -5.54 16.45 10.24
C GLN A 104 -4.16 16.71 9.61
N LEU A 105 -3.07 16.41 10.34
CA LEU A 105 -1.72 16.60 9.82
C LEU A 105 -1.40 15.68 8.64
N LEU A 106 -1.96 14.47 8.65
CA LEU A 106 -1.83 13.53 7.54
C LEU A 106 -2.53 14.09 6.30
N TRP A 107 -3.75 14.58 6.47
CA TRP A 107 -4.55 15.19 5.42
C TRP A 107 -3.86 16.40 4.78
N GLU A 108 -3.42 17.36 5.61
CA GLU A 108 -2.70 18.55 5.16
C GLU A 108 -1.43 18.19 4.38
N GLY A 109 -0.67 17.20 4.87
CA GLY A 109 0.53 16.71 4.19
C GLY A 109 0.22 16.09 2.81
N HIS A 110 -0.83 15.28 2.72
CA HIS A 110 -1.25 14.67 1.45
C HIS A 110 -1.81 15.72 0.46
N ARG A 111 -2.60 16.68 0.93
CA ARG A 111 -3.07 17.79 0.09
C ARG A 111 -1.90 18.59 -0.50
N ALA A 112 -0.88 18.86 0.31
CA ALA A 112 0.31 19.58 -0.16
C ALA A 112 1.12 18.77 -1.19
N PHE A 113 1.12 17.44 -1.09
CA PHE A 113 1.90 16.54 -1.97
C PHE A 113 1.11 16.11 -3.20
N LEU A 114 -0.15 15.66 -3.05
CA LEU A 114 -0.98 15.08 -4.10
C LEU A 114 -1.90 16.11 -4.79
N GLY A 115 -2.13 17.27 -4.16
CA GLY A 115 -3.00 18.30 -4.74
C GLY A 115 -4.43 17.81 -4.99
N GLN A 116 -4.88 17.91 -6.24
CA GLN A 116 -6.24 17.51 -6.65
C GLN A 116 -6.54 16.02 -6.40
N ILE A 117 -5.55 15.16 -6.42
CA ILE A 117 -5.73 13.73 -6.14
C ILE A 117 -6.18 13.53 -4.69
N ALA A 118 -5.60 14.27 -3.74
CA ALA A 118 -6.04 14.21 -2.34
C ALA A 118 -7.51 14.63 -2.20
N GLU A 119 -7.92 15.73 -2.84
CA GLU A 119 -9.32 16.21 -2.83
C GLU A 119 -10.29 15.16 -3.42
N MET A 120 -9.90 14.48 -4.48
CA MET A 120 -10.65 13.40 -5.11
C MET A 120 -10.78 12.18 -4.17
N TYR A 121 -9.71 11.83 -3.46
CA TYR A 121 -9.73 10.75 -2.49
C TYR A 121 -10.63 11.02 -1.28
N GLY A 122 -10.80 12.29 -0.93
CA GLY A 122 -11.61 12.74 0.19
C GLY A 122 -10.84 12.79 1.51
N GLU A 123 -11.36 13.61 2.41
CA GLU A 123 -10.76 13.83 3.73
C GLU A 123 -10.92 12.59 4.62
N PRO A 124 -9.84 12.09 5.26
CA PRO A 124 -9.93 10.97 6.18
C PRO A 124 -10.64 11.39 7.49
N LEU A 125 -11.43 10.49 8.05
CA LEU A 125 -12.08 10.71 9.33
C LEU A 125 -11.27 10.09 10.47
N PRO A 126 -11.30 10.70 11.69
CA PRO A 126 -10.69 10.11 12.87
C PRO A 126 -11.39 8.80 13.26
N VAL A 127 -10.61 7.85 13.75
CA VAL A 127 -11.10 6.62 14.36
C VAL A 127 -11.16 6.79 15.87
N ALA A 128 -12.24 6.31 16.49
CA ALA A 128 -12.39 6.35 17.96
C ALA A 128 -11.31 5.48 18.63
N PRO A 129 -10.72 5.93 19.77
CA PRO A 129 -9.61 5.23 20.40
C PRO A 129 -9.90 3.78 20.80
N ASP A 130 -11.13 3.47 21.14
CA ASP A 130 -11.61 2.12 21.50
C ASP A 130 -11.83 1.21 20.28
N ARG A 131 -11.67 1.76 19.06
CA ARG A 131 -11.79 1.05 17.77
C ARG A 131 -10.43 0.84 17.09
N VAL A 132 -9.33 1.09 17.79
CA VAL A 132 -7.96 0.95 17.29
C VAL A 132 -7.14 0.08 18.22
N THR A 133 -6.49 -0.93 17.66
CA THR A 133 -5.51 -1.76 18.36
C THR A 133 -4.15 -1.59 17.68
N VAL A 134 -3.12 -1.34 18.49
CA VAL A 134 -1.74 -1.24 18.03
C VAL A 134 -1.15 -2.65 17.89
N VAL A 135 -0.47 -2.91 16.77
CA VAL A 135 0.24 -4.17 16.51
C VAL A 135 1.75 -3.94 16.44
N GLU A 136 2.46 -4.59 17.34
CA GLU A 136 3.92 -4.62 17.34
C GLU A 136 4.44 -5.61 16.28
N ASP A 137 5.73 -5.49 15.94
CA ASP A 137 6.36 -6.43 15.02
C ASP A 137 6.27 -7.87 15.54
N GLY A 138 5.79 -8.77 14.70
CA GLY A 138 5.58 -10.18 15.06
C GLY A 138 4.24 -10.47 15.75
N THR A 139 3.38 -9.47 16.02
CA THR A 139 2.05 -9.70 16.58
C THR A 139 1.25 -10.66 15.68
N VAL A 140 0.68 -11.71 16.28
CA VAL A 140 -0.17 -12.67 15.60
C VAL A 140 -1.63 -12.32 15.86
N VAL A 141 -2.39 -12.21 14.78
CA VAL A 141 -3.84 -12.00 14.79
C VAL A 141 -4.50 -13.35 14.50
N ASP A 142 -5.32 -13.80 15.42
CA ASP A 142 -6.02 -15.09 15.36
C ASP A 142 -7.42 -14.91 14.78
N PHE A 143 -7.70 -15.63 13.68
CA PHE A 143 -8.98 -15.62 12.98
C PHE A 143 -9.85 -16.85 13.29
N GLY A 144 -9.33 -17.77 14.12
CA GLY A 144 -9.98 -19.03 14.50
C GLY A 144 -9.31 -20.22 13.85
N ARG A 145 -9.44 -20.42 12.56
CA ARG A 145 -8.80 -21.51 11.80
C ARG A 145 -7.44 -21.12 11.25
N THR A 146 -7.24 -19.84 11.01
CA THR A 146 -6.02 -19.28 10.40
C THR A 146 -5.47 -18.12 11.24
N GLN A 147 -4.27 -17.67 10.90
CA GLN A 147 -3.60 -16.57 11.57
C GLN A 147 -2.89 -15.68 10.54
N LEU A 148 -2.86 -14.37 10.79
CA LEU A 148 -1.98 -13.44 10.12
C LEU A 148 -1.00 -12.84 11.12
N ARG A 149 0.25 -12.68 10.73
CA ARG A 149 1.29 -12.06 11.55
C ARG A 149 1.66 -10.71 10.98
N ALA A 150 1.69 -9.68 11.82
CA ALA A 150 2.21 -8.37 11.47
C ALA A 150 3.74 -8.46 11.32
N LEU A 151 4.25 -8.06 10.16
CA LEU A 151 5.66 -7.90 9.88
C LEU A 151 5.92 -6.42 9.60
N HIS A 152 6.62 -5.71 10.48
CA HIS A 152 6.96 -4.32 10.20
C HIS A 152 7.94 -4.24 9.03
N THR A 153 7.56 -3.51 7.98
CA THR A 153 8.33 -3.35 6.74
C THR A 153 8.52 -1.87 6.40
N PRO A 154 9.21 -1.11 7.28
CA PRO A 154 9.45 0.31 7.05
C PRO A 154 10.35 0.54 5.82
N GLY A 155 10.25 1.73 5.24
CA GLY A 155 11.01 2.16 4.06
C GLY A 155 10.19 3.09 3.21
N HIS A 156 9.13 2.59 2.56
CA HIS A 156 8.11 3.40 1.91
C HIS A 156 7.45 4.37 2.90
N ALA A 157 7.00 3.84 4.02
CA ALA A 157 6.49 4.61 5.16
C ALA A 157 7.05 4.03 6.47
N SER A 158 7.28 4.87 7.48
CA SER A 158 7.80 4.43 8.78
C SER A 158 6.82 3.60 9.60
N HIS A 159 5.57 3.56 9.19
CA HIS A 159 4.44 2.86 9.82
C HIS A 159 3.89 1.74 8.91
N HIS A 160 4.74 1.19 8.05
CA HIS A 160 4.33 0.14 7.13
C HIS A 160 4.39 -1.24 7.80
N VAL A 161 3.34 -2.05 7.57
CA VAL A 161 3.18 -3.44 8.01
C VAL A 161 2.84 -4.31 6.81
N ALA A 162 3.56 -5.40 6.61
CA ALA A 162 3.09 -6.50 5.76
C ALA A 162 2.32 -7.51 6.62
N TRP A 163 1.20 -8.03 6.12
CA TRP A 163 0.43 -9.05 6.81
C TRP A 163 0.78 -10.42 6.23
N VAL A 164 1.30 -11.31 7.08
CA VAL A 164 1.91 -12.59 6.67
C VAL A 164 1.03 -13.73 7.14
N GLY A 165 0.42 -14.43 6.18
CA GLY A 165 -0.25 -15.71 6.36
C GLY A 165 0.70 -16.89 6.12
N ASP A 166 0.15 -18.09 5.98
CA ASP A 166 0.92 -19.33 5.74
C ASP A 166 1.63 -19.29 4.38
N ARG A 167 0.92 -18.89 3.33
CA ARG A 167 1.41 -18.84 1.93
C ARG A 167 1.19 -17.48 1.26
N ASP A 168 0.42 -16.62 1.89
CA ASP A 168 -0.06 -15.35 1.40
C ASP A 168 0.57 -14.19 2.17
N VAL A 169 1.15 -13.21 1.48
CA VAL A 169 1.74 -12.03 2.10
C VAL A 169 1.14 -10.78 1.47
N PHE A 170 0.47 -9.95 2.28
CA PHE A 170 -0.05 -8.65 1.86
C PHE A 170 1.04 -7.62 2.04
N VAL A 171 1.60 -7.17 0.94
CA VAL A 171 2.87 -6.43 0.92
C VAL A 171 2.71 -4.91 0.87
N GLY A 172 1.48 -4.42 0.63
CA GLY A 172 1.26 -2.99 0.44
C GLY A 172 2.25 -2.41 -0.57
N ASP A 173 2.91 -1.34 -0.17
CA ASP A 173 3.88 -0.60 -0.98
C ASP A 173 5.35 -0.93 -0.66
N ALA A 174 5.60 -1.90 0.24
CA ALA A 174 6.97 -2.30 0.57
C ALA A 174 7.74 -2.85 -0.64
N LEU A 175 7.03 -3.42 -1.61
CA LEU A 175 7.57 -3.93 -2.88
C LEU A 175 7.27 -3.01 -4.07
N GLY A 176 6.90 -1.74 -3.84
CA GLY A 176 6.52 -0.80 -4.89
C GLY A 176 5.18 -1.11 -5.54
N LEU A 177 4.95 -0.59 -6.73
CA LEU A 177 3.73 -0.77 -7.52
C LEU A 177 3.93 -1.89 -8.54
N TRP A 178 3.12 -2.92 -8.45
CA TRP A 178 3.11 -4.05 -9.38
C TRP A 178 2.25 -3.75 -10.61
N TYR A 179 2.78 -4.01 -11.79
CA TYR A 179 2.09 -3.82 -13.07
C TYR A 179 1.97 -5.16 -13.81
N PRO A 180 0.82 -5.84 -13.75
CA PRO A 180 0.65 -7.17 -14.36
C PRO A 180 0.95 -7.19 -15.85
N GLY A 181 0.56 -6.14 -16.59
CA GLY A 181 0.81 -6.04 -18.04
C GLY A 181 2.28 -5.91 -18.42
N LEU A 182 3.15 -5.56 -17.50
CA LEU A 182 4.60 -5.46 -17.67
C LEU A 182 5.36 -6.62 -17.00
N ASP A 183 4.68 -7.43 -16.20
CA ASP A 183 5.30 -8.39 -15.26
C ASP A 183 6.42 -7.74 -14.43
N HIS A 184 6.19 -6.53 -13.95
CA HIS A 184 7.22 -5.72 -13.31
C HIS A 184 6.66 -4.87 -12.17
N ALA A 185 7.47 -4.66 -11.12
CA ALA A 185 7.18 -3.74 -10.04
C ALA A 185 8.23 -2.64 -9.99
N PHE A 186 7.77 -1.39 -9.81
CA PHE A 186 8.62 -0.21 -9.71
C PHE A 186 8.55 0.42 -8.33
N PRO A 187 9.64 1.02 -7.84
CA PRO A 187 9.66 1.72 -6.56
C PRO A 187 8.59 2.82 -6.46
N VAL A 188 7.94 2.90 -5.31
CA VAL A 188 7.14 4.04 -4.89
C VAL A 188 7.74 4.60 -3.60
N THR A 189 8.33 5.79 -3.69
CA THR A 189 9.19 6.35 -2.64
C THR A 189 8.78 7.80 -2.34
N PRO A 190 7.66 7.99 -1.59
CA PRO A 190 7.16 9.33 -1.27
C PRO A 190 8.10 10.07 -0.30
N PRO A 191 7.88 11.36 0.00
CA PRO A 191 8.62 12.08 1.03
C PRO A 191 8.72 11.31 2.35
N ARG A 192 9.88 11.37 3.01
CA ARG A 192 10.28 10.57 4.19
C ARG A 192 10.57 9.10 3.91
N TYR A 193 10.69 8.71 2.65
CA TYR A 193 11.24 7.41 2.28
C TYR A 193 12.61 7.17 2.94
N ASN A 194 12.87 5.93 3.31
CA ASN A 194 14.17 5.51 3.85
C ASN A 194 14.67 4.27 3.11
N HIS A 195 15.69 4.45 2.29
CA HIS A 195 16.21 3.38 1.43
C HIS A 195 16.83 2.22 2.21
N ALA A 196 17.59 2.52 3.28
CA ALA A 196 18.21 1.48 4.08
C ALA A 196 17.15 0.56 4.73
N LEU A 197 16.13 1.16 5.33
CA LEU A 197 15.01 0.40 5.90
C LEU A 197 14.19 -0.34 4.84
N ALA A 198 14.06 0.21 3.62
CA ALA A 198 13.40 -0.49 2.52
C ALA A 198 14.16 -1.76 2.14
N LEU A 199 15.49 -1.70 2.01
CA LEU A 199 16.31 -2.88 1.73
C LEU A 199 16.25 -3.93 2.85
N GLU A 200 16.28 -3.51 4.13
CA GLU A 200 16.08 -4.41 5.28
C GLU A 200 14.70 -5.10 5.23
N SER A 201 13.66 -4.35 4.85
CA SER A 201 12.31 -4.89 4.68
C SER A 201 12.23 -5.89 3.53
N LEU A 202 12.94 -5.65 2.41
CA LEU A 202 13.07 -6.63 1.33
C LEU A 202 13.75 -7.91 1.80
N ASP A 203 14.80 -7.82 2.63
CA ASP A 203 15.49 -9.00 3.19
C ASP A 203 14.55 -9.80 4.09
N ARG A 204 13.76 -9.12 4.93
CA ARG A 204 12.76 -9.76 5.79
C ARG A 204 11.68 -10.48 4.99
N LEU A 205 11.18 -9.85 3.93
CA LEU A 205 10.19 -10.46 3.03
C LEU A 205 10.78 -11.63 2.25
N ALA A 206 12.02 -11.51 1.75
CA ALA A 206 12.70 -12.58 1.01
C ALA A 206 12.98 -13.85 1.86
N ALA A 207 13.02 -13.70 3.17
CA ALA A 207 13.22 -14.82 4.10
C ALA A 207 11.94 -15.64 4.39
N LEU A 208 10.77 -15.18 3.88
CA LEU A 208 9.50 -15.88 4.06
C LEU A 208 9.32 -16.99 3.02
N ASP A 209 8.74 -18.12 3.47
CA ASP A 209 8.21 -19.14 2.57
C ASP A 209 6.80 -18.71 2.13
N MET A 210 6.67 -18.16 0.92
CA MET A 210 5.42 -17.63 0.40
C MET A 210 5.17 -18.11 -1.02
N GLU A 211 3.90 -18.20 -1.38
CA GLU A 211 3.47 -18.50 -2.76
C GLU A 211 2.88 -17.29 -3.46
N TRP A 212 2.27 -16.37 -2.69
CA TRP A 212 1.56 -15.23 -3.22
C TRP A 212 1.95 -13.94 -2.52
N LEU A 213 2.16 -12.91 -3.33
CA LEU A 213 2.27 -11.51 -2.93
C LEU A 213 0.97 -10.79 -3.30
N HIS A 214 0.29 -10.26 -2.30
CA HIS A 214 -0.91 -9.46 -2.48
C HIS A 214 -0.54 -8.00 -2.40
N TYR A 215 -0.44 -7.37 -3.56
CA TYR A 215 -0.19 -5.94 -3.65
C TYR A 215 -1.50 -5.18 -3.46
N THR A 216 -1.44 -4.02 -2.87
CA THR A 216 -2.57 -3.08 -2.84
C THR A 216 -2.83 -2.53 -4.23
N HIS A 217 -1.76 -2.28 -4.99
CA HIS A 217 -1.88 -1.81 -6.35
C HIS A 217 -1.79 -2.97 -7.34
N PHE A 218 -2.84 -3.12 -8.17
CA PHE A 218 -2.97 -4.05 -9.29
C PHE A 218 -3.10 -5.54 -8.95
N GLY A 219 -3.29 -5.90 -7.68
CA GLY A 219 -3.72 -7.22 -7.29
C GLY A 219 -2.63 -8.25 -6.98
N PRO A 220 -2.97 -9.55 -6.94
CA PRO A 220 -2.08 -10.60 -6.51
C PRO A 220 -1.05 -10.99 -7.58
N ARG A 221 0.14 -11.39 -7.12
CA ARG A 221 1.24 -11.93 -7.93
C ARG A 221 1.77 -13.23 -7.33
N ALA A 222 1.99 -14.26 -8.16
CA ALA A 222 2.69 -15.46 -7.72
C ALA A 222 4.18 -15.16 -7.40
N ALA A 223 4.68 -15.70 -6.29
CA ALA A 223 6.02 -15.41 -5.75
C ALA A 223 6.91 -16.64 -5.56
N ARG A 224 6.53 -17.78 -6.13
CA ARG A 224 7.11 -19.11 -5.85
C ARG A 224 8.62 -19.24 -6.05
N ASP A 225 9.24 -18.42 -6.89
CA ASP A 225 10.64 -18.53 -7.27
C ASP A 225 11.55 -17.44 -6.67
N GLY A 226 11.00 -16.56 -5.82
CA GLY A 226 11.73 -15.45 -5.21
C GLY A 226 12.15 -14.34 -6.20
N THR A 227 11.86 -14.49 -7.50
CA THR A 227 12.30 -13.53 -8.52
C THR A 227 11.64 -12.17 -8.35
N ALA A 228 10.41 -12.13 -7.81
CA ALA A 228 9.66 -10.91 -7.59
C ALA A 228 10.43 -9.93 -6.68
N ILE A 229 10.89 -10.38 -5.50
CA ILE A 229 11.62 -9.53 -4.56
C ILE A 229 13.00 -9.15 -5.11
N ALA A 230 13.69 -10.09 -5.75
CA ALA A 230 14.97 -9.81 -6.39
C ALA A 230 14.86 -8.77 -7.52
N GLN A 231 13.74 -8.77 -8.27
CA GLN A 231 13.44 -7.77 -9.29
C GLN A 231 13.27 -6.38 -8.65
N VAL A 232 12.44 -6.30 -7.60
CA VAL A 232 12.18 -5.05 -6.87
C VAL A 232 13.50 -4.47 -6.31
N ARG A 233 14.34 -5.30 -5.69
CA ARG A 233 15.64 -4.88 -5.18
C ARG A 233 16.50 -4.23 -6.29
N ARG A 234 16.61 -4.88 -7.44
CA ARG A 234 17.37 -4.31 -8.58
C ARG A 234 16.81 -2.96 -9.02
N GLU A 235 15.49 -2.79 -9.03
CA GLU A 235 14.90 -1.50 -9.37
C GLU A 235 15.19 -0.42 -8.32
N PHE A 236 15.09 -0.73 -7.02
CA PHE A 236 15.44 0.22 -5.96
C PHE A 236 16.90 0.67 -6.06
N GLU A 237 17.83 -0.26 -6.30
CA GLU A 237 19.26 0.04 -6.47
C GLU A 237 19.54 0.84 -7.76
N ALA A 238 18.89 0.49 -8.86
CA ALA A 238 19.04 1.19 -10.13
C ALA A 238 18.50 2.62 -10.09
N TRP A 239 17.33 2.82 -9.44
CA TRP A 239 16.77 4.15 -9.26
C TRP A 239 17.67 5.01 -8.37
N LEU A 240 18.16 4.45 -7.26
CA LEU A 240 19.08 5.16 -6.37
C LEU A 240 20.34 5.61 -7.10
N THR A 241 20.94 4.73 -7.90
CA THR A 241 22.14 5.03 -8.70
C THR A 241 21.87 6.18 -9.69
N LEU A 242 20.81 6.06 -10.47
CA LEU A 242 20.43 7.07 -11.46
C LEU A 242 20.15 8.43 -10.80
N ILE A 243 19.46 8.44 -9.66
CA ILE A 243 19.15 9.67 -8.92
C ILE A 243 20.43 10.29 -8.32
N ALA A 244 21.33 9.48 -7.77
CA ALA A 244 22.63 9.96 -7.25
C ALA A 244 23.49 10.58 -8.35
N GLU A 245 23.53 10.00 -9.54
CA GLU A 245 24.19 10.57 -10.71
C GLU A 245 23.57 11.92 -11.11
N GLY A 246 22.24 12.03 -11.13
CA GLY A 246 21.55 13.29 -11.41
C GLY A 246 21.90 14.39 -10.41
N ILE A 247 22.00 14.06 -9.12
CA ILE A 247 22.46 14.99 -8.09
C ILE A 247 23.90 15.45 -8.40
N ALA A 248 24.80 14.52 -8.69
CA ALA A 248 26.20 14.81 -8.97
C ALA A 248 26.41 15.68 -10.21
N THR A 249 25.53 15.60 -11.21
CA THR A 249 25.56 16.41 -12.43
C THR A 249 24.75 17.71 -12.33
N GLY A 250 24.09 17.96 -11.20
CA GLY A 250 23.29 19.17 -10.97
C GLY A 250 21.89 19.14 -11.62
N GLU A 251 21.40 17.97 -12.01
CA GLU A 251 20.03 17.79 -12.47
C GLU A 251 19.06 18.09 -11.31
N ASP A 252 17.93 18.71 -11.60
CA ASP A 252 16.81 18.79 -10.67
C ASP A 252 15.96 17.50 -10.71
N ALA A 253 14.95 17.41 -9.84
CA ALA A 253 14.10 16.21 -9.76
C ALA A 253 13.30 15.98 -11.06
N ALA A 254 12.91 17.03 -11.77
CA ALA A 254 12.15 16.90 -13.01
C ALA A 254 13.03 16.32 -14.13
N ALA A 255 14.24 16.88 -14.34
CA ALA A 255 15.20 16.37 -15.32
C ALA A 255 15.62 14.92 -15.00
N THR A 256 15.84 14.58 -13.72
CA THR A 256 16.13 13.21 -13.29
C THR A 256 14.96 12.27 -13.60
N THR A 257 13.71 12.73 -13.43
CA THR A 257 12.51 11.93 -13.76
C THR A 257 12.40 11.69 -15.25
N GLU A 258 12.62 12.71 -16.08
CA GLU A 258 12.62 12.55 -17.55
C GLU A 258 13.66 11.52 -18.00
N ARG A 259 14.87 11.56 -17.42
CA ARG A 259 15.92 10.58 -17.71
C ARG A 259 15.51 9.16 -17.26
N LEU A 260 14.92 9.02 -16.08
CA LEU A 260 14.41 7.75 -15.57
C LEU A 260 13.34 7.14 -16.51
N LEU A 261 12.40 7.96 -16.98
CA LEU A 261 11.35 7.53 -17.91
C LEU A 261 11.94 7.13 -19.28
N ALA A 262 12.97 7.85 -19.76
CA ALA A 262 13.66 7.51 -21.00
C ALA A 262 14.41 6.17 -20.91
N GLU A 263 15.02 5.87 -19.78
CA GLU A 263 15.73 4.60 -19.55
C GLU A 263 14.78 3.43 -19.22
N ARG A 264 13.53 3.74 -18.85
CA ARG A 264 12.50 2.76 -18.45
C ARG A 264 11.16 3.04 -19.14
N PRO A 265 11.07 2.74 -20.44
CA PRO A 265 9.88 3.08 -21.24
C PRO A 265 8.58 2.42 -20.73
N GLY A 266 8.68 1.32 -19.95
CA GLY A 266 7.52 0.73 -19.27
C GLY A 266 6.82 1.67 -18.30
N LEU A 267 7.56 2.55 -17.61
CA LEU A 267 6.99 3.54 -16.69
C LEU A 267 6.06 4.55 -17.39
N THR A 268 6.41 4.96 -18.59
CA THR A 268 5.57 5.88 -19.39
C THR A 268 4.22 5.25 -19.72
N GLN A 269 4.20 3.93 -19.99
CA GLN A 269 2.96 3.21 -20.26
C GLN A 269 2.04 3.16 -19.02
N THR A 270 2.61 3.07 -17.82
CA THR A 270 1.84 3.05 -16.59
C THR A 270 1.15 4.40 -16.32
N GLU A 271 1.83 5.53 -16.54
CA GLU A 271 1.22 6.86 -16.38
C GLU A 271 0.04 7.09 -17.33
N VAL A 272 0.14 6.64 -18.58
CA VAL A 272 -0.94 6.78 -19.56
C VAL A 272 -2.16 5.95 -19.18
N SER A 273 -1.97 4.74 -18.64
CA SER A 273 -3.08 3.85 -18.29
C SER A 273 -3.85 4.29 -17.05
N MET A 274 -3.22 5.03 -16.13
CA MET A 274 -3.77 5.40 -14.82
C MET A 274 -4.27 6.85 -14.72
N GLY A 275 -4.05 7.65 -15.76
CA GLY A 275 -4.52 9.04 -15.79
C GLY A 275 -4.03 9.87 -14.61
N LEU A 276 -4.94 10.63 -13.98
CA LEU A 276 -4.60 11.54 -12.88
C LEU A 276 -4.01 10.84 -11.65
N HIS A 277 -4.39 9.57 -11.35
CA HIS A 277 -3.91 8.84 -10.18
C HIS A 277 -2.41 8.61 -10.17
N GLN A 278 -1.77 8.60 -11.35
CA GLN A 278 -0.33 8.44 -11.47
C GLN A 278 0.42 9.68 -11.95
N THR A 279 -0.31 10.76 -12.25
CA THR A 279 0.33 12.02 -12.64
C THR A 279 1.25 12.49 -11.51
N GLY A 280 2.56 12.53 -11.80
CA GLY A 280 3.58 12.93 -10.86
C GLY A 280 4.03 11.86 -9.85
N THR A 281 3.53 10.62 -9.89
CA THR A 281 3.98 9.54 -9.00
C THR A 281 5.48 9.28 -9.13
N HIS A 282 6.01 9.23 -10.36
CA HIS A 282 7.44 9.03 -10.57
C HIS A 282 8.27 10.22 -10.11
N LEU A 283 7.80 11.45 -10.38
CA LEU A 283 8.42 12.67 -9.86
C LEU A 283 8.41 12.70 -8.32
N GLY A 284 7.29 12.29 -7.72
CA GLY A 284 7.16 12.13 -6.27
C GLY A 284 8.16 11.13 -5.71
N SER A 285 8.30 9.99 -6.37
CA SER A 285 9.25 8.93 -5.99
C SER A 285 10.70 9.38 -6.15
N VAL A 286 11.05 10.07 -7.23
CA VAL A 286 12.38 10.67 -7.41
C VAL A 286 12.68 11.69 -6.31
N ARG A 287 11.72 12.54 -5.96
CA ARG A 287 11.86 13.52 -4.87
C ARG A 287 12.08 12.86 -3.50
N GLY A 288 11.34 11.80 -3.21
CA GLY A 288 11.46 11.09 -1.93
C GLY A 288 12.82 10.40 -1.79
N MET A 289 13.28 9.68 -2.82
CA MET A 289 14.59 9.02 -2.82
C MET A 289 15.75 10.04 -2.82
N ARG A 290 15.61 11.15 -3.56
CA ARG A 290 16.56 12.28 -3.54
C ARG A 290 16.64 12.89 -2.14
N GLY A 291 15.51 13.15 -1.47
CA GLY A 291 15.50 13.68 -0.11
C GLY A 291 16.17 12.76 0.90
N TRP A 292 16.10 11.44 0.70
CA TRP A 292 16.84 10.48 1.52
C TRP A 292 18.36 10.60 1.27
N LEU A 293 18.80 10.69 0.00
CA LEU A 293 20.22 10.88 -0.35
C LEU A 293 20.78 12.20 0.23
N ASP A 294 20.06 13.29 0.07
CA ASP A 294 20.47 14.61 0.59
C ASP A 294 20.64 14.60 2.11
N ALA A 295 19.88 13.78 2.83
CA ALA A 295 19.99 13.60 4.28
C ALA A 295 21.21 12.75 4.72
N GLN A 296 21.92 12.08 3.80
CA GLN A 296 23.14 11.32 4.07
C GLN A 296 24.40 12.17 3.90
N LEU A 297 24.30 13.33 3.22
CA LEU A 297 25.40 14.29 3.00
C LEU A 297 25.53 15.27 4.15
#